data_58b3529dca9f1065f8cf1e01ffa084d5
#
_entry.id   58b3529dca9f1065f8cf1e01ffa084d5
#
_cell.length_a   1.000
_cell.length_b   1.000
_cell.length_c   1.000
_cell.angle_alpha   90.00
_cell.angle_beta   90.00
_cell.angle_gamma   90.00
#
_symmetry.space_group_name_H-M   'P 1'
#
loop_
_entity.id
_entity.type
_entity.pdbx_description
1 polymer ?
#
loop_
_entity_poly.entity_id
_entity_poly.type
_entity_poly.pdbx_seq_one_letter_code
_entity_poly.pdbx_strand_id
1 'polypeptide(L)'
;MVFFVGSWSMAFGTLFLSFVILRNRSGTWPPPGIELPSFPLALTATLVLLLSSVVLHVASVRGRRGAPGFAGLWALGLGLGLAFAALQTWLWQDLLTRGASPDATMYESLFFGLTWVHAAHVTCALLALIWMQVGIASGRYGPHRISPVSNVAIFWHFLDVVWVLTFLGFFLI
;
A
#
# COMPACT_ATOMS: atom_id res chain seq x y z
N MET A 1 15.12 8.94 -7.09
CA MET A 1 14.24 7.87 -6.58
C MET A 1 14.82 7.16 -5.36
N VAL A 2 16.08 6.70 -5.39
CA VAL A 2 16.72 5.97 -4.26
C VAL A 2 16.71 6.78 -2.96
N PHE A 3 17.10 8.03 -2.97
CA PHE A 3 17.08 8.90 -1.78
C PHE A 3 15.65 9.12 -1.23
N PHE A 4 14.68 9.26 -2.12
CA PHE A 4 13.27 9.42 -1.73
C PHE A 4 12.75 8.16 -1.03
N VAL A 5 12.92 6.98 -1.64
CA VAL A 5 12.52 5.71 -1.03
C VAL A 5 13.31 5.46 0.26
N GLY A 6 14.61 5.80 0.30
CA GLY A 6 15.44 5.66 1.49
C GLY A 6 14.94 6.48 2.69
N SER A 7 14.61 7.76 2.48
CA SER A 7 14.09 8.61 3.56
C SER A 7 12.73 8.12 4.09
N TRP A 8 11.85 7.67 3.23
CA TRP A 8 10.57 7.08 3.64
C TRP A 8 10.71 5.71 4.30
N SER A 9 11.70 4.91 3.89
CA SER A 9 12.03 3.64 4.57
C SER A 9 12.45 3.89 6.02
N MET A 10 13.22 4.95 6.30
CA MET A 10 13.58 5.34 7.66
C MET A 10 12.36 5.79 8.46
N ALA A 11 11.46 6.59 7.88
CA ALA A 11 10.26 7.05 8.54
C ALA A 11 9.32 5.87 8.91
N PHE A 12 9.01 4.99 7.95
CA PHE A 12 8.19 3.80 8.22
C PHE A 12 8.90 2.82 9.16
N GLY A 13 10.22 2.66 9.03
CA GLY A 13 11.02 1.83 9.94
C GLY A 13 10.94 2.31 11.38
N THR A 14 10.99 3.62 11.62
CA THR A 14 10.83 4.21 12.95
C THR A 14 9.43 3.98 13.51
N LEU A 15 8.39 4.17 12.70
CA LEU A 15 7.00 3.90 13.11
C LEU A 15 6.79 2.41 13.44
N PHE A 16 7.35 1.51 12.61
CA PHE A 16 7.23 0.08 12.83
C PHE A 16 8.03 -0.38 14.06
N LEU A 17 9.23 0.17 14.28
CA LEU A 17 10.01 -0.09 15.49
C LEU A 17 9.25 0.38 16.74
N SER A 18 8.63 1.56 16.70
CA SER A 18 7.78 2.06 17.78
C SER A 18 6.61 1.11 18.06
N PHE A 19 5.95 0.61 17.01
CA PHE A 19 4.91 -0.41 17.13
C PHE A 19 5.42 -1.67 17.84
N VAL A 20 6.57 -2.23 17.43
CA VAL A 20 7.14 -3.44 18.03
C VAL A 20 7.51 -3.22 19.51
N ILE A 21 8.12 -2.06 19.85
CA ILE A 21 8.48 -1.73 21.23
C ILE A 21 7.23 -1.61 22.10
N LEU A 22 6.21 -0.90 21.65
CA LEU A 22 4.98 -0.68 22.42
C LEU A 22 4.22 -1.99 22.61
N ARG A 23 4.15 -2.81 21.57
CA ARG A 23 3.56 -4.13 21.64
C ARG A 23 4.26 -5.03 22.67
N ASN A 24 5.61 -5.08 22.66
CA ASN A 24 6.37 -5.92 23.60
C ASN A 24 6.29 -5.42 25.04
N ARG A 25 5.93 -4.15 25.26
CA ARG A 25 5.70 -3.57 26.59
C ARG A 25 4.27 -3.78 27.10
N SER A 26 3.30 -4.05 26.22
CA SER A 26 1.93 -4.37 26.63
C SER A 26 1.87 -5.83 27.09
N GLY A 27 1.29 -6.06 28.27
CA GLY A 27 1.22 -7.42 28.87
C GLY A 27 0.31 -8.37 28.09
N THR A 28 -0.70 -7.84 27.38
CA THR A 28 -1.61 -8.58 26.49
C THR A 28 -1.76 -7.81 25.18
N TRP A 29 -1.64 -8.54 24.06
CA TRP A 29 -1.80 -7.96 22.73
C TRP A 29 -2.60 -8.91 21.82
N PRO A 30 -3.69 -8.46 21.18
CA PRO A 30 -4.36 -7.17 21.39
C PRO A 30 -4.98 -7.09 22.80
N PRO A 31 -5.28 -5.85 23.33
CA PRO A 31 -5.96 -5.71 24.61
C PRO A 31 -7.34 -6.36 24.57
N PRO A 32 -7.81 -6.96 25.68
CA PRO A 32 -9.14 -7.57 25.72
C PRO A 32 -10.25 -6.51 25.56
N GLY A 33 -11.30 -6.86 24.83
CA GLY A 33 -12.50 -6.00 24.68
C GLY A 33 -12.43 -4.98 23.56
N ILE A 34 -11.43 -5.03 22.66
CA ILE A 34 -11.38 -4.19 21.47
C ILE A 34 -11.91 -4.92 20.23
N GLU A 35 -12.51 -4.15 19.31
CA GLU A 35 -12.90 -4.64 18.00
C GLU A 35 -11.66 -4.80 17.10
N LEU A 36 -11.50 -6.02 16.59
CA LEU A 36 -10.40 -6.35 15.67
C LEU A 36 -10.82 -6.11 14.23
N PRO A 37 -9.87 -5.64 13.36
CA PRO A 37 -10.15 -5.55 11.94
C PRO A 37 -10.49 -6.91 11.35
N SER A 38 -11.41 -6.94 10.39
CA SER A 38 -11.81 -8.17 9.70
C SER A 38 -10.64 -8.81 8.96
N PHE A 39 -10.13 -9.94 9.46
CA PHE A 39 -9.02 -10.66 8.84
C PHE A 39 -9.30 -11.08 7.39
N PRO A 40 -10.48 -11.63 7.01
CA PRO A 40 -10.75 -11.98 5.62
C PRO A 40 -10.71 -10.78 4.69
N LEU A 41 -11.22 -9.63 5.13
CA LEU A 41 -11.23 -8.39 4.34
C LEU A 41 -9.81 -7.85 4.17
N ALA A 42 -9.02 -7.82 5.24
CA ALA A 42 -7.63 -7.40 5.20
C ALA A 42 -6.77 -8.32 4.32
N LEU A 43 -6.98 -9.64 4.40
CA LEU A 43 -6.30 -10.61 3.54
C LEU A 43 -6.68 -10.41 2.06
N THR A 44 -7.96 -10.22 1.76
CA THR A 44 -8.42 -9.95 0.39
C THR A 44 -7.79 -8.69 -0.17
N ALA A 45 -7.78 -7.60 0.61
CA ALA A 45 -7.13 -6.36 0.22
C ALA A 45 -5.63 -6.57 -0.07
N THR A 46 -4.93 -7.33 0.79
CA THR A 46 -3.51 -7.65 0.62
C THR A 46 -3.26 -8.45 -0.67
N LEU A 47 -4.09 -9.45 -0.96
CA LEU A 47 -3.96 -10.25 -2.20
C LEU A 47 -4.19 -9.39 -3.45
N VAL A 48 -5.18 -8.51 -3.43
CA VAL A 48 -5.44 -7.56 -4.53
C VAL A 48 -4.26 -6.62 -4.73
N LEU A 49 -3.67 -6.10 -3.66
CA LEU A 49 -2.48 -5.24 -3.71
C LEU A 49 -1.28 -5.98 -4.33
N LEU A 50 -0.98 -7.20 -3.87
CA LEU A 50 0.12 -8.01 -4.41
C LEU A 50 -0.10 -8.34 -5.88
N LEU A 51 -1.34 -8.64 -6.28
CA LEU A 51 -1.68 -8.87 -7.70
C LEU A 51 -1.46 -7.58 -8.52
N SER A 52 -1.87 -6.41 -8.01
CA SER A 52 -1.58 -5.11 -8.63
C SER A 52 -0.09 -4.94 -8.88
N SER A 53 0.72 -5.26 -7.87
CA SER A 53 2.17 -5.15 -7.92
C SER A 53 2.79 -6.04 -9.01
N VAL A 54 2.38 -7.30 -9.08
CA VAL A 54 2.84 -8.23 -10.14
C VAL A 54 2.47 -7.71 -11.52
N VAL A 55 1.23 -7.25 -11.70
CA VAL A 55 0.74 -6.73 -12.99
C VAL A 55 1.52 -5.48 -13.41
N LEU A 56 1.77 -4.53 -12.50
CA LEU A 56 2.58 -3.33 -12.77
C LEU A 56 4.04 -3.66 -13.07
N HIS A 57 4.60 -4.69 -12.42
CA HIS A 57 5.93 -5.19 -12.74
C HIS A 57 6.00 -5.72 -14.17
N VAL A 58 5.07 -6.61 -14.55
CA VAL A 58 4.99 -7.15 -15.91
C VAL A 58 4.76 -6.04 -16.94
N ALA A 59 3.90 -5.07 -16.63
CA ALA A 59 3.69 -3.88 -17.48
C ALA A 59 5.00 -3.12 -17.70
N SER A 60 5.75 -2.84 -16.62
CA SER A 60 7.03 -2.13 -16.70
C SER A 60 8.07 -2.87 -17.55
N VAL A 61 8.16 -4.20 -17.41
CA VAL A 61 9.07 -5.03 -18.23
C VAL A 61 8.65 -4.99 -19.71
N ARG A 62 7.35 -5.12 -20.02
CA ARG A 62 6.83 -5.01 -21.38
C ARG A 62 7.08 -3.63 -21.98
N GLY A 63 6.87 -2.58 -21.21
CA GLY A 63 7.14 -1.20 -21.63
C GLY A 63 8.61 -0.98 -22.03
N ARG A 64 9.57 -1.55 -21.28
CA ARG A 64 11.01 -1.49 -21.61
C ARG A 64 11.33 -2.20 -22.95
N ARG A 65 10.61 -3.26 -23.26
CA ARG A 65 10.80 -4.05 -24.50
C ARG A 65 10.00 -3.51 -25.68
N GLY A 66 9.20 -2.46 -25.49
CA GLY A 66 8.28 -1.98 -26.54
C GLY A 66 7.20 -2.97 -26.93
N ALA A 67 6.91 -3.95 -26.07
CA ALA A 67 5.96 -5.01 -26.36
C ALA A 67 4.50 -4.49 -26.32
N PRO A 68 3.59 -5.03 -27.17
CA PRO A 68 2.20 -4.63 -27.16
C PRO A 68 1.50 -4.98 -25.83
N GLY A 69 0.41 -4.25 -25.51
CA GLY A 69 -0.38 -4.48 -24.32
C GLY A 69 0.16 -3.81 -23.05
N PHE A 70 1.27 -3.06 -23.13
CA PHE A 70 1.84 -2.31 -22.00
C PHE A 70 0.80 -1.38 -21.33
N ALA A 71 0.08 -0.57 -22.13
CA ALA A 71 -0.91 0.37 -21.62
C ALA A 71 -2.09 -0.32 -20.91
N GLY A 72 -2.58 -1.44 -21.47
CA GLY A 72 -3.66 -2.22 -20.86
C GLY A 72 -3.26 -2.87 -19.55
N LEU A 73 -2.05 -3.43 -19.48
CA LEU A 73 -1.54 -4.00 -18.22
C LEU A 73 -1.31 -2.94 -17.16
N TRP A 74 -0.81 -1.74 -17.53
CA TRP A 74 -0.67 -0.64 -16.60
C TRP A 74 -2.03 -0.19 -16.04
N ALA A 75 -3.04 -0.05 -16.94
CA ALA A 75 -4.42 0.26 -16.53
C ALA A 75 -5.02 -0.80 -15.61
N LEU A 76 -4.77 -2.09 -15.87
CA LEU A 76 -5.21 -3.18 -15.00
C LEU A 76 -4.55 -3.10 -13.62
N GLY A 77 -3.23 -2.87 -13.56
CA GLY A 77 -2.52 -2.70 -12.29
C GLY A 77 -3.01 -1.50 -11.49
N LEU A 78 -3.27 -0.36 -12.15
CA LEU A 78 -3.89 0.81 -11.56
C LEU A 78 -5.31 0.50 -11.02
N GLY A 79 -6.13 -0.20 -11.79
CA GLY A 79 -7.49 -0.61 -11.38
C GLY A 79 -7.47 -1.49 -10.12
N LEU A 80 -6.53 -2.43 -10.04
CA LEU A 80 -6.33 -3.25 -8.84
C LEU A 80 -5.85 -2.42 -7.65
N GLY A 81 -4.97 -1.43 -7.87
CA GLY A 81 -4.54 -0.49 -6.83
C GLY A 81 -5.70 0.35 -6.28
N LEU A 82 -6.60 0.81 -7.14
CA LEU A 82 -7.83 1.52 -6.73
C LEU A 82 -8.78 0.58 -5.96
N ALA A 83 -8.90 -0.68 -6.39
CA ALA A 83 -9.69 -1.68 -5.67
C ALA A 83 -9.13 -1.94 -4.26
N PHE A 84 -7.80 -2.03 -4.11
CA PHE A 84 -7.16 -2.10 -2.80
C PHE A 84 -7.53 -0.90 -1.91
N ALA A 85 -7.43 0.32 -2.44
CA ALA A 85 -7.76 1.54 -1.69
C ALA A 85 -9.25 1.56 -1.25
N ALA A 86 -10.16 1.09 -2.10
CA ALA A 86 -11.57 0.94 -1.77
C ALA A 86 -11.81 -0.09 -0.66
N LEU A 87 -11.18 -1.27 -0.75
CA LEU A 87 -11.25 -2.32 0.28
C LEU A 87 -10.68 -1.84 1.62
N GLN A 88 -9.58 -1.10 1.58
CA GLN A 88 -8.97 -0.52 2.78
C GLN A 88 -9.87 0.54 3.44
N THR A 89 -10.51 1.39 2.64
CA THR A 89 -11.47 2.37 3.14
C THR A 89 -12.68 1.67 3.77
N TRP A 90 -13.16 0.60 3.14
CA TRP A 90 -14.24 -0.22 3.70
C TRP A 90 -13.83 -0.86 5.04
N LEU A 91 -12.61 -1.40 5.14
CA LEU A 91 -12.09 -1.97 6.39
C LEU A 91 -12.13 -0.95 7.54
N TRP A 92 -11.73 0.30 7.28
CA TRP A 92 -11.79 1.35 8.29
C TRP A 92 -13.23 1.72 8.66
N GLN A 93 -14.12 1.85 7.67
CA GLN A 93 -15.54 2.16 7.93
C GLN A 93 -16.20 1.06 8.75
N ASP A 94 -15.98 -0.21 8.40
CA ASP A 94 -16.48 -1.35 9.16
C ASP A 94 -16.00 -1.33 10.61
N LEU A 95 -14.72 -1.05 10.84
CA LEU A 95 -14.13 -0.98 12.17
C LEU A 95 -14.69 0.19 13.00
N LEU A 96 -14.79 1.38 12.41
CA LEU A 96 -15.35 2.58 13.05
C LEU A 96 -16.83 2.40 13.39
N THR A 97 -17.63 1.76 12.52
CA THR A 97 -19.05 1.51 12.77
C THR A 97 -19.29 0.47 13.89
N ARG A 98 -18.31 -0.39 14.16
CA ARG A 98 -18.34 -1.32 15.31
C ARG A 98 -17.90 -0.67 16.63
N GLY A 99 -17.55 0.61 16.62
CA GLY A 99 -17.20 1.37 17.82
C GLY A 99 -15.71 1.53 18.10
N ALA A 100 -14.82 1.07 17.19
CA ALA A 100 -13.41 1.39 17.32
C ALA A 100 -13.17 2.89 17.16
N SER A 101 -12.25 3.44 17.93
CA SER A 101 -11.87 4.85 17.86
C SER A 101 -10.36 5.00 17.80
N PRO A 102 -9.82 5.90 16.95
CA PRO A 102 -8.37 6.07 16.78
C PRO A 102 -7.64 6.50 18.08
N ASP A 103 -8.36 6.99 19.06
CA ASP A 103 -7.86 7.53 20.36
C ASP A 103 -8.25 6.66 21.55
N ALA A 104 -9.02 5.60 21.39
CA ALA A 104 -9.54 4.81 22.50
C ALA A 104 -8.46 3.97 23.18
N THR A 105 -7.62 3.29 22.42
CA THR A 105 -6.56 2.42 22.94
C THR A 105 -5.26 2.59 22.17
N MET A 106 -4.15 2.19 22.79
CA MET A 106 -2.84 2.19 22.13
C MET A 106 -2.83 1.32 20.85
N TYR A 107 -3.53 0.20 20.86
CA TYR A 107 -3.67 -0.67 19.68
C TYR A 107 -4.35 0.07 18.52
N GLU A 108 -5.51 0.67 18.77
CA GLU A 108 -6.28 1.39 17.77
C GLU A 108 -5.52 2.61 17.25
N SER A 109 -4.89 3.38 18.14
CA SER A 109 -4.06 4.53 17.75
C SER A 109 -2.91 4.12 16.82
N LEU A 110 -2.23 3.01 17.12
CA LEU A 110 -1.15 2.50 16.27
C LEU A 110 -1.67 1.94 14.95
N PHE A 111 -2.80 1.22 14.97
CA PHE A 111 -3.42 0.67 13.77
C PHE A 111 -3.85 1.79 12.82
N PHE A 112 -4.66 2.73 13.28
CA PHE A 112 -5.12 3.84 12.47
C PHE A 112 -3.98 4.75 12.05
N GLY A 113 -3.04 5.08 12.96
CA GLY A 113 -1.90 5.93 12.65
C GLY A 113 -1.01 5.35 11.55
N LEU A 114 -0.59 4.08 11.66
CA LEU A 114 0.23 3.41 10.65
C LEU A 114 -0.50 3.28 9.31
N THR A 115 -1.76 2.84 9.34
CA THR A 115 -2.53 2.61 8.12
C THR A 115 -2.91 3.91 7.42
N TRP A 116 -3.20 5.01 8.13
CA TRP A 116 -3.50 6.31 7.54
C TRP A 116 -2.28 6.97 6.93
N VAL A 117 -1.12 6.92 7.61
CA VAL A 117 0.14 7.40 7.03
C VAL A 117 0.47 6.63 5.75
N HIS A 118 0.31 5.29 5.79
CA HIS A 118 0.47 4.46 4.59
C HIS A 118 -0.51 4.84 3.48
N ALA A 119 -1.79 5.04 3.79
CA ALA A 119 -2.82 5.41 2.81
C ALA A 119 -2.56 6.78 2.17
N ALA A 120 -2.02 7.75 2.90
CA ALA A 120 -1.61 9.02 2.33
C ALA A 120 -0.54 8.81 1.22
N HIS A 121 0.42 7.91 1.45
CA HIS A 121 1.44 7.57 0.46
C HIS A 121 0.88 6.76 -0.71
N VAL A 122 -0.04 5.81 -0.44
CA VAL A 122 -0.77 5.08 -1.49
C VAL A 122 -1.55 6.04 -2.37
N THR A 123 -2.20 7.05 -1.79
CA THR A 123 -2.91 8.09 -2.56
C THR A 123 -1.95 8.84 -3.49
N CYS A 124 -0.80 9.28 -2.99
CA CYS A 124 0.23 9.91 -3.83
C CYS A 124 0.72 8.97 -4.94
N ALA A 125 0.92 7.69 -4.65
CA ALA A 125 1.33 6.69 -5.63
C ALA A 125 0.25 6.44 -6.69
N LEU A 126 -1.03 6.36 -6.28
CA LEU A 126 -2.16 6.22 -7.22
C LEU A 126 -2.27 7.43 -8.16
N LEU A 127 -2.10 8.64 -7.65
CA LEU A 127 -2.06 9.85 -8.49
C LEU A 127 -0.89 9.78 -9.49
N ALA A 128 0.28 9.31 -9.07
CA ALA A 128 1.42 9.11 -9.96
C ALA A 128 1.16 8.02 -11.01
N LEU A 129 0.50 6.90 -10.62
CA LEU A 129 0.10 5.83 -11.55
C LEU A 129 -0.90 6.34 -12.59
N ILE A 130 -1.89 7.16 -12.18
CA ILE A 130 -2.85 7.81 -13.09
C ILE A 130 -2.12 8.74 -14.06
N TRP A 131 -1.21 9.57 -13.55
CA TRP A 131 -0.41 10.47 -14.38
C TRP A 131 0.41 9.71 -15.42
N MET A 132 1.03 8.59 -15.02
CA MET A 132 1.75 7.72 -15.95
C MET A 132 0.81 7.09 -16.98
N GLN A 133 -0.38 6.62 -16.57
CA GLN A 133 -1.38 6.05 -17.49
C GLN A 133 -1.78 7.05 -18.58
N VAL A 134 -2.05 8.29 -18.23
CA VAL A 134 -2.36 9.35 -19.20
C VAL A 134 -1.19 9.57 -20.17
N GLY A 135 0.04 9.59 -19.66
CA GLY A 135 1.25 9.75 -20.48
C GLY A 135 1.52 8.56 -21.39
N ILE A 136 1.21 7.33 -20.95
CA ILE A 136 1.31 6.10 -21.75
C ILE A 136 0.26 6.12 -22.85
N ALA A 137 -0.99 6.45 -22.53
CA ALA A 137 -2.09 6.50 -23.49
C ALA A 137 -1.87 7.58 -24.57
N SER A 138 -1.21 8.70 -24.22
CA SER A 138 -0.86 9.77 -25.17
C SER A 138 0.44 9.49 -25.95
N GLY A 139 1.04 8.30 -25.81
CA GLY A 139 2.30 7.95 -26.51
C GLY A 139 3.56 8.68 -25.99
N ARG A 140 3.46 9.40 -24.87
CA ARG A 140 4.57 10.15 -24.28
C ARG A 140 5.66 9.23 -23.70
N TYR A 141 5.25 8.04 -23.21
CA TYR A 141 6.14 7.05 -22.61
C TYR A 141 6.16 5.76 -23.44
N GLY A 142 7.36 5.26 -23.67
CA GLY A 142 7.65 4.05 -24.45
C GLY A 142 9.08 3.58 -24.17
N PRO A 143 9.65 2.65 -24.96
CA PRO A 143 10.96 2.06 -24.70
C PRO A 143 12.09 3.06 -24.47
N HIS A 144 12.08 4.16 -25.22
CA HIS A 144 13.09 5.22 -25.13
C HIS A 144 12.90 6.17 -23.94
N ARG A 145 11.74 6.15 -23.28
CA ARG A 145 11.40 7.07 -22.19
C ARG A 145 10.63 6.35 -21.07
N ILE A 146 11.16 5.22 -20.62
CA ILE A 146 10.50 4.35 -19.63
C ILE A 146 10.91 4.66 -18.19
N SER A 147 12.00 5.39 -17.95
CA SER A 147 12.52 5.64 -16.59
C SER A 147 11.51 6.22 -15.61
N PRO A 148 10.66 7.22 -15.95
CA PRO A 148 9.64 7.72 -15.02
C PRO A 148 8.63 6.65 -14.63
N VAL A 149 8.20 5.82 -15.59
CA VAL A 149 7.24 4.73 -15.36
C VAL A 149 7.83 3.70 -14.40
N SER A 150 9.10 3.31 -14.62
CA SER A 150 9.81 2.38 -13.74
C SER A 150 9.97 2.92 -12.33
N ASN A 151 10.22 4.22 -12.18
CA ASN A 151 10.36 4.86 -10.87
C ASN A 151 9.05 4.84 -10.07
N VAL A 152 7.92 5.07 -10.73
CA VAL A 152 6.60 4.99 -10.08
C VAL A 152 6.29 3.56 -9.68
N ALA A 153 6.62 2.57 -10.52
CA ALA A 153 6.46 1.16 -10.18
C ALA A 153 7.32 0.75 -8.96
N ILE A 154 8.56 1.24 -8.87
CA ILE A 154 9.43 0.99 -7.69
C ILE A 154 8.81 1.60 -6.43
N PHE A 155 8.26 2.81 -6.52
CA PHE A 155 7.58 3.43 -5.37
C PHE A 155 6.34 2.63 -4.94
N TRP A 156 5.56 2.12 -5.89
CA TRP A 156 4.44 1.24 -5.61
C TRP A 156 4.88 -0.02 -4.87
N HIS A 157 5.89 -0.74 -5.38
CA HIS A 157 6.43 -1.94 -4.72
C HIS A 157 6.97 -1.67 -3.32
N PHE A 158 7.57 -0.51 -3.08
CA PHE A 158 7.98 -0.11 -1.75
C PHE A 158 6.78 -0.03 -0.78
N LEU A 159 5.67 0.57 -1.22
CA LEU A 159 4.44 0.65 -0.41
C LEU A 159 3.83 -0.73 -0.17
N ASP A 160 3.89 -1.65 -1.13
CA ASP A 160 3.46 -3.04 -0.94
C ASP A 160 4.24 -3.71 0.21
N VAL A 161 5.56 -3.54 0.24
CA VAL A 161 6.40 -4.10 1.31
C VAL A 161 6.00 -3.50 2.66
N VAL A 162 5.80 -2.18 2.74
CA VAL A 162 5.33 -1.51 3.97
C VAL A 162 3.97 -2.06 4.41
N TRP A 163 3.04 -2.26 3.46
CA TRP A 163 1.74 -2.85 3.78
C TRP A 163 1.83 -4.28 4.29
N VAL A 164 2.61 -5.13 3.62
CA VAL A 164 2.80 -6.53 4.05
C VAL A 164 3.37 -6.59 5.47
N LEU A 165 4.36 -5.76 5.79
CA LEU A 165 4.91 -5.68 7.15
C LEU A 165 3.84 -5.23 8.17
N THR A 166 3.03 -4.24 7.81
CA THR A 166 1.91 -3.77 8.65
C THR A 166 0.88 -4.88 8.85
N PHE A 167 0.48 -5.56 7.77
CA PHE A 167 -0.45 -6.68 7.84
C PHE A 167 0.08 -7.81 8.73
N LEU A 168 1.33 -8.23 8.55
CA LEU A 168 1.96 -9.24 9.40
C LEU A 168 1.97 -8.81 10.88
N GLY A 169 2.33 -7.56 11.15
CA GLY A 169 2.41 -7.03 12.51
C GLY A 169 1.08 -7.00 13.26
N PHE A 170 -0.02 -6.70 12.59
CA PHE A 170 -1.34 -6.58 13.22
C PHE A 170 -2.17 -7.86 13.20
N PHE A 171 -1.96 -8.76 12.22
CA PHE A 171 -2.85 -9.90 12.01
C PHE A 171 -2.21 -11.26 12.26
N LEU A 172 -0.87 -11.40 12.20
CA LEU A 172 -0.20 -12.70 12.29
C LEU A 172 0.81 -12.83 13.44
N ILE A 173 1.34 -11.73 13.90
CA ILE A 173 2.27 -11.71 15.02
C ILE A 173 1.58 -11.09 16.22
#